data_1679c50830aa43e3f4aab7ab4f0b3a25
#
_entry.id   1679c50830aa43e3f4aab7ab4f0b3a25
#
_cell.length_a   1.000
_cell.length_b   1.000
_cell.length_c   1.000
_cell.angle_alpha   90.00
_cell.angle_beta   90.00
_cell.angle_gamma   90.00
#
_symmetry.space_group_name_H-M   'P 1'
#
loop_
_entity.id
_entity.type
_entity.pdbx_description
1 polymer ?
#
loop_
_entity_poly.entity_id
_entity_poly.type
_entity_poly.pdbx_seq_one_letter_code
_entity_poly.pdbx_strand_id
1 'polypeptide(L)'
;MCDLEGTLAEKNAILRKLGHEELLHEEMIGGRLYTGPMYQKYNIVMRAAIDEALPWMKEDFERSCKGNRYTTTIHVLNSVVVKCSKLTKVAPVYRGTAKGVLPETFWKNNSDGVRG
;
A
#
# COMPACT_ATOMS: atom_id res chain seq x y z
N MET A 1 -2.66 21.11 9.39
CA MET A 1 -3.78 20.17 9.16
C MET A 1 -3.76 19.76 7.70
N CYS A 2 -3.89 18.48 7.41
CA CYS A 2 -3.92 18.03 6.01
C CYS A 2 -5.32 18.29 5.44
N ASP A 3 -5.40 19.11 4.41
CA ASP A 3 -6.64 19.35 3.67
C ASP A 3 -6.90 18.17 2.73
N LEU A 4 -7.66 17.18 3.21
CA LEU A 4 -8.00 15.99 2.42
C LEU A 4 -8.97 16.34 1.28
N GLU A 5 -9.91 17.25 1.50
CA GLU A 5 -10.90 17.62 0.51
C GLU A 5 -10.26 18.40 -0.64
N GLY A 6 -9.41 19.37 -0.34
CA GLY A 6 -8.66 20.10 -1.35
C GLY A 6 -7.73 19.20 -2.15
N THR A 7 -7.05 18.27 -1.49
CA THR A 7 -6.19 17.27 -2.16
C THR A 7 -7.02 16.34 -3.06
N LEU A 8 -8.17 15.87 -2.57
CA LEU A 8 -9.08 15.03 -3.36
C LEU A 8 -9.56 15.75 -4.61
N ALA A 9 -10.02 17.00 -4.47
CA ALA A 9 -10.49 17.82 -5.58
C ALA A 9 -9.39 18.04 -6.64
N GLU A 10 -8.16 18.35 -6.20
CA GLU A 10 -6.99 18.52 -7.09
C GLU A 10 -6.71 17.24 -7.89
N LYS A 11 -6.61 16.10 -7.21
CA LYS A 11 -6.30 14.82 -7.87
C LYS A 11 -7.43 14.38 -8.81
N ASN A 12 -8.68 14.56 -8.41
CA ASN A 12 -9.83 14.23 -9.25
C ASN A 12 -9.93 15.13 -10.49
N ALA A 13 -9.57 16.40 -10.38
CA ALA A 13 -9.49 17.27 -11.56
C ALA A 13 -8.49 16.75 -12.60
N ILE A 14 -7.33 16.24 -12.16
CA ILE A 14 -6.33 15.64 -13.05
C ILE A 14 -6.84 14.33 -13.63
N LEU A 15 -7.41 13.43 -12.82
CA LEU A 15 -7.94 12.14 -13.28
C LEU A 15 -9.05 12.34 -14.32
N ARG A 16 -9.97 13.25 -14.07
CA ARG A 16 -11.04 13.61 -15.00
C ARG A 16 -10.49 14.13 -16.32
N LYS A 17 -9.49 15.01 -16.26
CA LYS A 17 -8.85 15.54 -17.46
C LYS A 17 -8.17 14.45 -18.31
N LEU A 18 -7.66 13.40 -17.64
CA LEU A 18 -7.04 12.24 -18.30
C LEU A 18 -8.06 11.18 -18.73
N GLY A 19 -9.35 11.35 -18.44
CA GLY A 19 -10.40 10.39 -18.77
C GLY A 19 -10.42 9.15 -17.88
N HIS A 20 -9.90 9.26 -16.66
CA HIS A 20 -9.88 8.18 -15.67
C HIS A 20 -10.92 8.37 -14.57
N GLU A 21 -11.24 7.28 -13.87
CA GLU A 21 -12.13 7.31 -12.72
C GLU A 21 -11.57 8.18 -11.60
N GLU A 22 -12.46 8.93 -10.99
CA GLU A 22 -12.15 9.78 -9.84
C GLU A 22 -12.04 8.95 -8.55
N LEU A 23 -11.25 9.46 -7.62
CA LEU A 23 -11.16 8.92 -6.26
C LEU A 23 -12.44 9.28 -5.49
N LEU A 24 -12.92 8.32 -4.71
CA LEU A 24 -13.98 8.56 -3.73
C LEU A 24 -13.38 9.15 -2.45
N HIS A 25 -14.23 9.80 -1.65
CA HIS A 25 -13.82 10.35 -0.36
C HIS A 25 -13.29 9.26 0.58
N GLU A 26 -13.97 8.10 0.62
CA GLU A 26 -13.57 6.94 1.41
C GLU A 26 -12.22 6.36 0.95
N GLU A 27 -11.94 6.40 -0.33
CA GLU A 27 -10.65 5.97 -0.90
C GLU A 27 -9.53 6.91 -0.45
N MET A 28 -9.75 8.20 -0.44
CA MET A 28 -8.78 9.18 0.07
C MET A 28 -8.50 8.96 1.55
N ILE A 29 -9.54 8.71 2.35
CA ILE A 29 -9.38 8.37 3.78
C ILE A 29 -8.57 7.10 3.95
N GLY A 30 -8.90 6.03 3.21
CA GLY A 30 -8.18 4.75 3.26
C GLY A 30 -6.70 4.92 2.93
N GLY A 31 -6.39 5.65 1.86
CA GLY A 31 -5.01 5.97 1.49
C GLY A 31 -4.28 6.76 2.58
N ARG A 32 -4.96 7.70 3.20
CA ARG A 32 -4.39 8.49 4.31
C ARG A 32 -4.13 7.64 5.56
N LEU A 33 -5.01 6.71 5.88
CA LEU A 33 -4.80 5.77 6.98
C LEU A 33 -3.55 4.89 6.76
N TYR A 34 -3.29 4.49 5.53
CA TYR A 34 -2.10 3.71 5.19
C TYR A 34 -0.80 4.50 5.40
N THR A 35 -0.80 5.80 5.22
CA THR A 35 0.37 6.66 5.46
C THR A 35 0.63 6.94 6.95
N GLY A 36 -0.31 6.56 7.82
CA GLY A 36 -0.18 6.63 9.28
C GLY A 36 0.30 5.29 9.87
N PRO A 37 0.25 5.11 11.20
CA PRO A 37 0.78 3.91 11.87
C PRO A 37 0.02 2.62 11.52
N MET A 38 -1.18 2.70 10.99
CA MET A 38 -1.99 1.54 10.61
C MET A 38 -1.42 0.72 9.45
N TYR A 39 -0.49 1.26 8.65
CA TYR A 39 0.17 0.51 7.58
C TYR A 39 0.80 -0.79 8.05
N GLN A 40 1.31 -0.82 9.29
CA GLN A 40 1.92 -2.02 9.87
C GLN A 40 0.92 -3.17 9.93
N LYS A 41 -0.29 -2.92 10.42
CA LYS A 41 -1.34 -3.95 10.51
C LYS A 41 -1.82 -4.41 9.14
N TYR A 42 -2.00 -3.49 8.20
CA TYR A 42 -2.41 -3.85 6.84
C TYR A 42 -1.34 -4.70 6.15
N ASN A 43 -0.07 -4.36 6.30
CA ASN A 43 1.04 -5.14 5.76
C ASN A 43 1.14 -6.53 6.41
N ILE A 44 0.93 -6.64 7.72
CA ILE A 44 0.89 -7.93 8.43
C ILE A 44 -0.21 -8.82 7.86
N VAL A 45 -1.41 -8.29 7.67
CA VAL A 45 -2.53 -9.04 7.08
C VAL A 45 -2.19 -9.53 5.67
N MET A 46 -1.66 -8.65 4.83
CA MET A 46 -1.32 -9.01 3.45
C MET A 46 -0.23 -10.08 3.38
N ARG A 47 0.80 -10.02 4.24
CA ARG A 47 1.85 -11.03 4.30
C ARG A 47 1.32 -12.38 4.79
N ALA A 48 0.42 -12.38 5.78
CA ALA A 48 -0.15 -13.61 6.30
C ALA A 48 -1.14 -14.29 5.35
N ALA A 49 -1.68 -13.55 4.39
CA ALA A 49 -2.69 -14.03 3.45
C ALA A 49 -2.11 -14.76 2.22
N ILE A 50 -0.80 -14.67 1.97
CA ILE A 50 -0.18 -15.37 0.84
C ILE A 50 -0.04 -16.87 1.14
N ASP A 51 -0.12 -17.70 0.12
CA ASP A 51 -0.04 -19.16 0.27
C ASP A 51 1.30 -19.62 0.86
N GLU A 52 2.37 -18.91 0.55
CA GLU A 52 3.76 -19.17 0.99
C GLU A 52 4.09 -18.48 2.33
N ALA A 53 3.07 -18.00 3.07
CA ALA A 53 3.30 -17.29 4.31
C ALA A 53 4.03 -18.16 5.34
N LEU A 54 5.15 -17.64 5.82
CA LEU A 54 5.96 -18.31 6.83
C LEU A 54 5.22 -18.34 8.18
N PRO A 55 5.50 -19.34 9.05
CA PRO A 55 4.83 -19.46 10.35
C PRO A 55 4.82 -18.17 11.17
N TRP A 56 5.96 -17.46 11.24
CA TRP A 56 6.06 -16.21 11.98
C TRP A 56 5.15 -15.10 11.46
N MET A 57 4.83 -15.09 10.15
CA MET A 57 3.90 -14.11 9.56
C MET A 57 2.47 -14.36 10.06
N LYS A 58 2.09 -15.62 10.20
CA LYS A 58 0.78 -16.03 10.74
C LYS A 58 0.68 -15.73 12.24
N GLU A 59 1.74 -16.00 12.98
CA GLU A 59 1.82 -15.67 14.41
C GLU A 59 1.74 -14.15 14.65
N ASP A 60 2.44 -13.37 13.84
CA ASP A 60 2.40 -11.91 13.93
C ASP A 60 1.01 -11.36 13.63
N PHE A 61 0.30 -11.95 12.65
CA PHE A 61 -1.08 -11.63 12.35
C PHE A 61 -2.01 -11.88 13.56
N GLU A 62 -1.94 -13.05 14.17
CA GLU A 62 -2.77 -13.36 15.33
C GLU A 62 -2.47 -12.43 16.52
N ARG A 63 -1.19 -12.20 16.81
CA ARG A 63 -0.75 -11.32 17.87
C ARG A 63 -1.16 -9.86 17.68
N SER A 64 -0.97 -9.34 16.49
CA SER A 64 -1.10 -7.90 16.21
C SER A 64 -2.49 -7.50 15.72
N CYS A 65 -3.16 -8.36 14.98
CA CYS A 65 -4.46 -8.09 14.37
C CYS A 65 -5.62 -8.84 15.05
N LYS A 66 -5.33 -9.84 15.89
CA LYS A 66 -6.33 -10.62 16.66
C LYS A 66 -7.44 -11.18 15.76
N GLY A 67 -7.07 -11.72 14.59
CA GLY A 67 -7.99 -12.26 13.61
C GLY A 67 -8.68 -11.23 12.70
N ASN A 68 -8.47 -9.93 12.91
CA ASN A 68 -9.04 -8.92 12.04
C ASN A 68 -8.25 -8.82 10.72
N ARG A 69 -8.90 -9.13 9.61
CA ARG A 69 -8.31 -9.12 8.27
C ARG A 69 -8.37 -7.78 7.56
N TYR A 70 -9.02 -6.78 8.14
CA TYR A 70 -9.18 -5.44 7.54
C TYR A 70 -9.59 -5.47 6.07
N THR A 71 -10.47 -6.41 5.69
CA THR A 71 -10.80 -6.71 4.29
C THR A 71 -11.31 -5.50 3.54
N THR A 72 -12.24 -4.75 4.12
CA THR A 72 -12.81 -3.55 3.49
C THR A 72 -11.75 -2.48 3.26
N THR A 73 -10.91 -2.23 4.27
CA THR A 73 -9.85 -1.21 4.16
C THR A 73 -8.81 -1.59 3.12
N ILE A 74 -8.40 -2.87 3.07
CA ILE A 74 -7.44 -3.36 2.08
C ILE A 74 -8.03 -3.29 0.68
N HIS A 75 -9.31 -3.59 0.51
CA HIS A 75 -10.00 -3.43 -0.78
C HIS A 75 -9.99 -1.97 -1.25
N VAL A 76 -10.30 -1.05 -0.35
CA VAL A 76 -10.25 0.40 -0.61
C VAL A 76 -8.84 0.84 -0.97
N LEU A 77 -7.82 0.36 -0.26
CA LEU A 77 -6.41 0.64 -0.56
C LEU A 77 -6.01 0.17 -1.97
N ASN A 78 -6.41 -1.03 -2.37
CA ASN A 78 -6.15 -1.52 -3.71
C ASN A 78 -6.79 -0.62 -4.78
N SER A 79 -8.01 -0.17 -4.56
CA SER A 79 -8.68 0.78 -5.46
C SER A 79 -7.91 2.10 -5.57
N VAL A 80 -7.48 2.66 -4.45
CA VAL A 80 -6.64 3.88 -4.42
C VAL A 80 -5.36 3.71 -5.21
N VAL A 81 -4.65 2.59 -5.00
CA VAL A 81 -3.39 2.32 -5.71
C VAL A 81 -3.61 2.24 -7.21
N VAL A 82 -4.65 1.52 -7.65
CA VAL A 82 -4.99 1.40 -9.08
C VAL A 82 -5.33 2.76 -9.69
N LYS A 83 -6.18 3.55 -9.04
CA LYS A 83 -6.57 4.87 -9.54
C LYS A 83 -5.39 5.85 -9.54
N CYS A 84 -4.64 5.92 -8.43
CA CYS A 84 -3.48 6.80 -8.31
C CYS A 84 -2.31 6.40 -9.21
N SER A 85 -2.23 5.15 -9.67
CA SER A 85 -1.21 4.72 -10.64
C SER A 85 -1.26 5.53 -11.93
N LYS A 86 -2.42 6.06 -12.28
CA LYS A 86 -2.60 6.94 -13.45
C LYS A 86 -1.97 8.33 -13.29
N LEU A 87 -1.66 8.70 -12.05
CA LEU A 87 -0.98 9.95 -11.71
C LEU A 87 0.53 9.77 -11.54
N THR A 88 1.04 8.54 -11.69
CA THR A 88 2.45 8.23 -11.47
C THR A 88 3.33 8.93 -12.50
N LYS A 89 4.35 9.59 -12.00
CA LYS A 89 5.43 10.17 -12.80
C LYS A 89 6.69 9.35 -12.62
N VAL A 90 7.40 9.10 -13.70
CA VAL A 90 8.70 8.43 -13.63
C VAL A 90 9.71 9.38 -12.98
N ALA A 91 10.15 9.03 -11.80
CA ALA A 91 11.14 9.79 -11.05
C ALA A 91 11.94 8.84 -10.13
N PRO A 92 13.20 9.15 -9.80
CA PRO A 92 13.93 8.43 -8.77
C PRO A 92 13.20 8.54 -7.44
N VAL A 93 13.08 7.40 -6.74
CA VAL A 93 12.53 7.34 -5.38
C VAL A 93 13.55 6.71 -4.45
N TYR A 94 13.55 7.13 -3.20
CA TYR A 94 14.51 6.68 -2.20
C TYR A 94 13.79 6.04 -1.01
N ARG A 95 14.36 4.96 -0.51
CA ARG A 95 13.86 4.29 0.70
C ARG A 95 14.97 4.26 1.75
N GLY A 96 14.72 4.90 2.88
CA GLY A 96 15.60 4.80 4.03
C GLY A 96 15.50 3.42 4.70
N THR A 97 16.65 2.81 5.01
CA THR A 97 16.72 1.58 5.77
C THR A 97 17.64 1.76 6.98
N ALA A 98 17.28 1.17 8.11
CA ALA A 98 18.00 1.38 9.37
C ALA A 98 19.45 0.84 9.37
N LYS A 99 19.77 -0.15 8.54
CA LYS A 99 21.11 -0.80 8.50
C LYS A 99 21.78 -0.80 7.12
N GLY A 100 21.20 -0.19 6.13
CA GLY A 100 21.80 0.15 4.85
C GLY A 100 22.33 -1.00 3.96
N VAL A 101 22.30 -2.24 4.42
CA VAL A 101 22.78 -3.40 3.65
C VAL A 101 21.61 -4.29 3.28
N LEU A 102 21.37 -4.42 1.97
CA LEU A 102 20.37 -5.33 1.45
C LEU A 102 20.93 -6.75 1.38
N PRO A 103 20.17 -7.78 1.77
CA PRO A 103 20.64 -9.16 1.67
C PRO A 103 20.86 -9.57 0.22
N GLU A 104 21.74 -10.56 0.00
CA GLU A 104 22.04 -11.05 -1.34
C GLU A 104 20.79 -11.53 -2.10
N THR A 105 19.83 -12.08 -1.38
CA THR A 105 18.54 -12.55 -1.92
C THR A 105 17.71 -11.42 -2.55
N PHE A 106 17.90 -10.18 -2.09
CA PHE A 106 17.23 -9.01 -2.68
C PHE A 106 17.60 -8.79 -4.15
N TRP A 107 18.80 -9.17 -4.54
CA TRP A 107 19.32 -8.99 -5.90
C TRP A 107 18.98 -10.14 -6.84
N LYS A 108 18.43 -11.23 -6.31
CA LYS A 108 18.01 -12.41 -7.07
C LYS A 108 16.54 -12.29 -7.47
N ASN A 109 16.20 -12.76 -8.64
CA ASN A 109 14.82 -12.86 -9.06
C ASN A 109 14.10 -13.93 -8.22
N ASN A 110 12.86 -13.63 -7.82
CA ASN A 110 11.94 -14.61 -7.25
C ASN A 110 11.34 -15.51 -8.36
N SER A 111 10.40 -16.39 -7.99
CA SER A 111 9.69 -17.28 -8.93
C SER A 111 8.97 -16.52 -10.06
N ASP A 112 8.58 -15.27 -9.81
CA ASP A 112 7.89 -14.41 -10.77
C ASP A 112 8.84 -13.55 -11.62
N GLY A 113 10.14 -13.73 -11.46
CA GLY A 113 11.17 -12.97 -12.16
C GLY A 113 11.38 -11.54 -11.63
N VAL A 114 10.85 -11.23 -10.47
CA VAL A 114 10.94 -9.91 -9.83
C VAL A 114 12.05 -9.91 -8.79
N ARG A 115 12.77 -8.80 -8.70
CA ARG A 115 13.79 -8.55 -7.65
C ARG A 115 13.19 -7.69 -6.52
N GLY A 116 13.57 -8.00 -5.28
CA GLY A 116 13.19 -7.18 -4.12
C GLY A 116 12.35 -7.86 -3.07
#